data_28f662d75b4e1dca9265887c0fbf79b9
#
_entry.id   28f662d75b4e1dca9265887c0fbf79b9
#
_cell.length_a   1.000
_cell.length_b   1.000
_cell.length_c   1.000
_cell.angle_alpha   90.00
_cell.angle_beta   90.00
_cell.angle_gamma   90.00
#
_symmetry.space_group_name_H-M   'P 1'
#
loop_
_entity.id
_entity.type
_entity.pdbx_description
1 polymer ?
#
loop_
_entity_poly.entity_id
_entity_poly.type
_entity_poly.pdbx_seq_one_letter_code
_entity_poly.pdbx_strand_id
1 'polypeptide(L)'
;MEDIKWLEVVLDTTEEELEGLCARLTANGVTGMAIEDEEDFKTFLEQNRQCWDYVDEGLMEQMRGVCRVKLYVTDDDDGKKQLARWLEGIDLPYTAASLGENDWAHSWQKYYKPMAVGERLYIVPEWERENPVPEGKVPLYLNPGLTFGTGSHSSTQLCLMGLE
;
A
#
# COMPACT_ATOMS: atom_id res chain seq x y z
N MET A 1 23.72 6.56 -8.40
CA MET A 1 23.12 6.26 -7.08
C MET A 1 22.80 4.79 -7.09
N GLU A 2 23.34 4.03 -6.16
CA GLU A 2 22.95 2.62 -6.03
C GLU A 2 21.50 2.63 -5.49
N ASP A 3 20.61 1.93 -6.18
CA ASP A 3 19.23 1.75 -5.74
C ASP A 3 19.25 1.01 -4.40
N ILE A 4 18.80 1.66 -3.36
CA ILE A 4 18.69 1.04 -2.03
C ILE A 4 17.55 0.01 -2.14
N LYS A 5 17.93 -1.26 -2.05
CA LYS A 5 16.96 -2.35 -1.96
C LYS A 5 16.54 -2.56 -0.51
N TRP A 6 15.27 -2.78 -0.31
CA TRP A 6 14.71 -3.07 0.99
C TRP A 6 14.29 -4.53 1.07
N LEU A 7 14.45 -5.11 2.23
CA LEU A 7 13.95 -6.44 2.55
C LEU A 7 12.71 -6.27 3.43
N GLU A 8 11.56 -6.67 2.92
CA GLU A 8 10.34 -6.80 3.71
C GLU A 8 10.34 -8.16 4.38
N VAL A 9 10.21 -8.16 5.68
CA VAL A 9 10.14 -9.36 6.50
C VAL A 9 8.77 -9.44 7.15
N VAL A 10 8.06 -10.52 6.92
CA VAL A 10 6.71 -10.74 7.41
C VAL A 10 6.73 -11.89 8.42
N LEU A 11 6.26 -11.60 9.63
CA LEU A 11 6.05 -12.58 10.69
C LEU A 11 4.53 -12.77 10.85
N ASP A 12 4.04 -13.97 10.56
CA ASP A 12 2.67 -14.33 10.84
C ASP A 12 2.53 -14.71 12.33
N THR A 13 1.49 -14.20 12.96
CA THR A 13 1.22 -14.41 14.39
C THR A 13 -0.27 -14.57 14.64
N THR A 14 -0.67 -14.71 15.88
CA THR A 14 -2.05 -14.69 16.31
C THR A 14 -2.33 -13.42 17.11
N GLU A 15 -3.60 -13.04 17.19
CA GLU A 15 -4.04 -11.87 17.96
C GLU A 15 -3.56 -11.96 19.44
N GLU A 16 -3.61 -13.16 20.03
CA GLU A 16 -3.17 -13.39 21.41
C GLU A 16 -1.65 -13.19 21.60
N GLU A 17 -0.85 -13.48 20.57
CA GLU A 17 0.61 -13.40 20.61
C GLU A 17 1.15 -12.07 20.08
N LEU A 18 0.33 -11.29 19.37
CA LEU A 18 0.73 -10.06 18.69
C LEU A 18 1.39 -9.05 19.64
N GLU A 19 0.75 -8.79 20.78
CA GLU A 19 1.28 -7.81 21.76
C GLU A 19 2.63 -8.27 22.32
N GLY A 20 2.75 -9.56 22.64
CA GLY A 20 4.01 -10.14 23.12
C GLY A 20 5.13 -10.10 22.08
N LEU A 21 4.79 -10.34 20.81
CA LEU A 21 5.72 -10.24 19.69
C LEU A 21 6.20 -8.79 19.51
N CYS A 22 5.29 -7.85 19.48
CA CYS A 22 5.62 -6.41 19.34
C CYS A 22 6.51 -5.92 20.50
N ALA A 23 6.22 -6.35 21.72
CA ALA A 23 7.04 -6.00 22.90
C ALA A 23 8.46 -6.56 22.79
N ARG A 24 8.64 -7.80 22.32
CA ARG A 24 9.97 -8.41 22.10
C ARG A 24 10.74 -7.72 20.99
N LEU A 25 10.10 -7.46 19.86
CA LEU A 25 10.72 -6.74 18.74
C LEU A 25 11.19 -5.35 19.18
N THR A 26 10.38 -4.63 19.94
CA THR A 26 10.75 -3.33 20.49
C THR A 26 11.93 -3.44 21.46
N ALA A 27 11.94 -4.45 22.32
CA ALA A 27 13.06 -4.70 23.24
C ALA A 27 14.36 -5.05 22.50
N ASN A 28 14.26 -5.71 21.34
CA ASN A 28 15.38 -6.03 20.46
C ASN A 28 15.84 -4.84 19.58
N GLY A 29 15.23 -3.66 19.76
CA GLY A 29 15.64 -2.42 19.10
C GLY A 29 14.90 -2.07 17.81
N VAL A 30 13.76 -2.72 17.54
CA VAL A 30 12.89 -2.33 16.42
C VAL A 30 12.21 -1.02 16.77
N THR A 31 12.40 0.01 15.95
CA THR A 31 11.83 1.35 16.13
C THR A 31 10.60 1.62 15.28
N GLY A 32 10.36 0.78 14.27
CA GLY A 32 9.19 0.89 13.40
C GLY A 32 8.81 -0.48 12.85
N MET A 33 7.53 -0.81 12.97
CA MET A 33 6.94 -2.02 12.41
C MET A 33 5.56 -1.69 11.86
N ALA A 34 5.14 -2.40 10.82
CA ALA A 34 3.78 -2.33 10.33
C ALA A 34 3.01 -3.57 10.83
N ILE A 35 1.85 -3.33 11.39
CA ILE A 35 0.97 -4.39 11.90
C ILE A 35 -0.22 -4.47 10.95
N GLU A 36 -0.50 -5.65 10.45
CA GLU A 36 -1.70 -5.96 9.68
C GLU A 36 -2.54 -6.94 10.48
N ASP A 37 -3.63 -6.44 11.02
CA ASP A 37 -4.56 -7.18 11.84
C ASP A 37 -6.01 -6.98 11.37
N GLU A 38 -6.78 -8.07 11.28
CA GLU A 38 -8.18 -8.05 10.83
C GLU A 38 -9.06 -7.20 11.76
N GLU A 39 -8.86 -7.26 13.07
CA GLU A 39 -9.69 -6.58 14.05
C GLU A 39 -9.46 -5.05 14.02
N ASP A 40 -8.20 -4.63 13.96
CA ASP A 40 -7.85 -3.23 13.78
C ASP A 40 -8.40 -2.67 12.46
N PHE A 41 -8.35 -3.47 11.39
CA PHE A 41 -8.91 -3.09 10.10
C PHE A 41 -10.44 -2.91 10.16
N LYS A 42 -11.15 -3.82 10.81
CA LYS A 42 -12.60 -3.70 11.02
C LYS A 42 -12.95 -2.47 11.87
N THR A 43 -12.23 -2.26 12.95
CA THR A 43 -12.40 -1.11 13.84
C THR A 43 -12.16 0.20 13.09
N PHE A 44 -11.10 0.26 12.27
CA PHE A 44 -10.83 1.39 11.41
C PHE A 44 -11.98 1.68 10.44
N LEU A 45 -12.54 0.65 9.80
CA LEU A 45 -13.68 0.80 8.89
C LEU A 45 -14.94 1.30 9.62
N GLU A 46 -15.22 0.78 10.80
CA GLU A 46 -16.37 1.21 11.61
C GLU A 46 -16.27 2.67 12.05
N GLN A 47 -15.10 3.09 12.52
CA GLN A 47 -14.85 4.46 12.97
C GLN A 47 -14.88 5.47 11.81
N ASN A 48 -14.52 5.05 10.61
CA ASN A 48 -14.45 5.90 9.42
C ASN A 48 -15.60 5.68 8.44
N ARG A 49 -16.66 5.03 8.86
CA ARG A 49 -17.81 4.68 8.02
C ARG A 49 -18.43 5.86 7.28
N GLN A 50 -18.29 7.07 7.80
CA GLN A 50 -18.76 8.30 7.16
C GLN A 50 -17.86 8.78 6.01
N CYS A 51 -16.62 8.29 5.94
CA CYS A 51 -15.65 8.71 4.93
C CYS A 51 -15.51 7.69 3.77
N TRP A 52 -16.06 6.48 3.94
CA TRP A 52 -15.93 5.37 2.99
C TRP A 52 -17.31 4.83 2.63
N ASP A 53 -17.82 5.23 1.48
CA ASP A 53 -19.12 4.76 0.98
C ASP A 53 -19.03 3.31 0.42
N TYR A 54 -17.83 2.83 0.13
CA TYR A 54 -17.59 1.51 -0.44
C TYR A 54 -16.26 0.93 0.03
N VAL A 55 -16.30 -0.27 0.56
CA VAL A 55 -15.13 -1.10 0.85
C VAL A 55 -15.15 -2.28 -0.12
N ASP A 56 -14.03 -2.50 -0.81
CA ASP A 56 -13.89 -3.62 -1.72
C ASP A 56 -14.02 -4.95 -0.95
N GLU A 57 -15.01 -5.77 -1.32
CA GLU A 57 -15.22 -7.10 -0.72
C GLU A 57 -13.97 -7.98 -0.83
N GLY A 58 -13.19 -7.82 -1.92
CA GLY A 58 -11.93 -8.52 -2.11
C GLY A 58 -10.87 -8.13 -1.06
N LEU A 59 -10.85 -6.87 -0.63
CA LEU A 59 -9.95 -6.41 0.43
C LEU A 59 -10.34 -6.98 1.80
N MET A 60 -11.65 -7.03 2.07
CA MET A 60 -12.17 -7.65 3.30
C MET A 60 -11.83 -9.14 3.38
N GLU A 61 -11.90 -9.84 2.26
CA GLU A 61 -11.58 -11.26 2.21
C GLU A 61 -10.07 -11.53 2.34
N GLN A 62 -9.23 -10.64 1.81
CA GLN A 62 -7.77 -10.71 1.96
C GLN A 62 -7.30 -10.45 3.39
N MET A 63 -8.01 -9.62 4.15
CA MET A 63 -7.67 -9.32 5.55
C MET A 63 -8.24 -10.33 6.54
N ARG A 64 -9.09 -11.25 6.08
CA ARG A 64 -9.75 -12.23 6.94
C ARG A 64 -8.75 -13.19 7.58
N GLY A 65 -8.70 -13.21 8.91
CA GLY A 65 -7.79 -14.05 9.69
C GLY A 65 -6.31 -13.66 9.58
N VAL A 66 -6.02 -12.48 9.02
CA VAL A 66 -4.66 -11.96 8.93
C VAL A 66 -4.28 -11.31 10.24
N CYS A 67 -3.19 -11.79 10.85
CA CYS A 67 -2.52 -11.11 11.93
C CYS A 67 -1.01 -11.28 11.71
N ARG A 68 -0.32 -10.21 11.35
CA ARG A 68 1.10 -10.24 11.01
C ARG A 68 1.80 -8.93 11.28
N VAL A 69 3.10 -9.06 11.53
CA VAL A 69 4.01 -7.93 11.73
C VAL A 69 4.99 -7.88 10.56
N LYS A 70 5.13 -6.72 9.96
CA LYS A 70 6.10 -6.46 8.89
C LYS A 70 7.23 -5.60 9.39
N LEU A 71 8.44 -6.01 9.09
CA LEU A 71 9.68 -5.28 9.37
C LEU A 71 10.38 -4.96 8.07
N TYR A 72 11.10 -3.85 8.04
CA TYR A 72 11.84 -3.40 6.88
C TYR A 72 13.29 -3.14 7.25
N VAL A 73 14.20 -3.78 6.56
CA VAL A 73 15.65 -3.57 6.66
C VAL A 73 16.23 -3.38 5.27
N THR A 74 17.43 -2.83 5.16
CA THR A 74 18.15 -2.76 3.89
C THR A 74 18.54 -4.18 3.42
N ASP A 75 18.47 -4.43 2.11
CA ASP A 75 18.89 -5.73 1.54
C ASP A 75 20.41 -5.75 1.31
N ASP A 76 21.15 -5.59 2.38
CA ASP A 76 22.58 -5.65 2.45
C ASP A 76 23.04 -6.47 3.67
N ASP A 77 24.35 -6.62 3.84
CA ASP A 77 24.92 -7.39 4.94
C ASP A 77 24.63 -6.77 6.32
N ASP A 78 24.51 -5.45 6.39
CA ASP A 78 24.23 -4.76 7.63
C ASP A 78 22.76 -4.86 7.99
N GLY A 79 21.84 -4.74 7.04
CA GLY A 79 20.41 -4.99 7.24
C GLY A 79 20.13 -6.43 7.67
N LYS A 80 20.82 -7.41 7.09
CA LYS A 80 20.68 -8.83 7.50
C LYS A 80 21.18 -9.07 8.93
N LYS A 81 22.27 -8.43 9.35
CA LYS A 81 22.75 -8.48 10.74
C LYS A 81 21.77 -7.79 11.69
N GLN A 82 21.20 -6.68 11.27
CA GLN A 82 20.17 -5.97 12.04
C GLN A 82 18.93 -6.84 12.22
N LEU A 83 18.45 -7.48 11.15
CA LEU A 83 17.33 -8.41 11.19
C LEU A 83 17.61 -9.58 12.15
N ALA A 84 18.80 -10.19 12.08
CA ALA A 84 19.16 -11.29 12.98
C ALA A 84 19.11 -10.87 14.46
N ARG A 85 19.52 -9.63 14.76
CA ARG A 85 19.42 -9.06 16.12
C ARG A 85 17.98 -8.83 16.53
N TRP A 86 17.14 -8.32 15.62
CA TRP A 86 15.73 -8.08 15.90
C TRP A 86 14.94 -9.35 16.14
N LEU A 87 15.30 -10.43 15.47
CA LEU A 87 14.65 -11.75 15.62
C LEU A 87 15.26 -12.61 16.73
N GLU A 88 16.25 -12.10 17.46
CA GLU A 88 16.86 -12.85 18.57
C GLU A 88 15.83 -13.24 19.62
N GLY A 89 15.73 -14.55 19.90
CA GLY A 89 14.77 -15.12 20.85
C GLY A 89 13.32 -15.17 20.35
N ILE A 90 13.08 -14.92 19.07
CA ILE A 90 11.77 -15.07 18.42
C ILE A 90 11.80 -16.33 17.57
N ASP A 91 11.03 -17.33 17.97
CA ASP A 91 10.94 -18.63 17.29
C ASP A 91 9.64 -18.72 16.46
N LEU A 92 9.46 -17.74 15.57
CA LEU A 92 8.35 -17.71 14.63
C LEU A 92 8.88 -17.84 13.19
N PRO A 93 8.15 -18.55 12.34
CA PRO A 93 8.48 -18.58 10.92
C PRO A 93 8.27 -17.18 10.33
N TYR A 94 9.17 -16.78 9.47
CA TYR A 94 9.05 -15.52 8.75
C TYR A 94 9.33 -15.73 7.26
N THR A 95 8.77 -14.86 6.44
CA THR A 95 9.10 -14.75 5.02
C THR A 95 9.85 -13.44 4.79
N ALA A 96 10.78 -13.45 3.85
CA ALA A 96 11.54 -12.27 3.48
C ALA A 96 11.49 -12.09 1.95
N ALA A 97 11.12 -10.90 1.51
CA ALA A 97 11.05 -10.53 0.10
C ALA A 97 11.85 -9.25 -0.15
N SER A 98 12.70 -9.27 -1.17
CA SER A 98 13.42 -8.06 -1.58
C SER A 98 12.49 -7.14 -2.36
N LEU A 99 12.37 -5.89 -1.91
CA LEU A 99 11.61 -4.84 -2.56
C LEU A 99 12.59 -3.88 -3.23
N GLY A 100 12.54 -3.81 -4.56
CA GLY A 100 13.21 -2.75 -5.29
C GLY A 100 12.48 -1.41 -5.09
N GLU A 101 13.22 -0.30 -5.11
CA GLU A 101 12.65 1.05 -5.03
C GLU A 101 11.60 1.28 -6.12
N ASN A 102 11.80 0.68 -7.30
CA ASN A 102 10.84 0.70 -8.40
C ASN A 102 9.56 -0.12 -8.12
N ASP A 103 9.65 -1.21 -7.37
CA ASP A 103 8.48 -2.04 -7.06
C ASP A 103 7.52 -1.32 -6.11
N TRP A 104 8.06 -0.57 -5.17
CA TRP A 104 7.24 0.22 -4.24
C TRP A 104 6.72 1.51 -4.90
N ALA A 105 7.57 2.23 -5.61
CA ALA A 105 7.20 3.48 -6.28
C ALA A 105 6.13 3.29 -7.36
N HIS A 106 6.05 2.12 -7.98
CA HIS A 106 5.11 1.82 -9.05
C HIS A 106 4.01 0.84 -8.68
N SER A 107 4.05 0.23 -7.49
CA SER A 107 3.02 -0.74 -7.07
C SER A 107 1.60 -0.16 -7.07
N TRP A 108 1.44 1.11 -6.73
CA TRP A 108 0.15 1.81 -6.74
C TRP A 108 -0.40 2.03 -8.16
N GLN A 109 0.45 2.07 -9.20
CA GLN A 109 0.02 2.24 -10.59
C GLN A 109 -0.90 1.11 -11.06
N LYS A 110 -0.76 -0.10 -10.50
CA LYS A 110 -1.62 -1.25 -10.78
C LYS A 110 -3.08 -1.02 -10.38
N TYR A 111 -3.28 -0.17 -9.37
CA TYR A 111 -4.61 0.14 -8.84
C TYR A 111 -5.21 1.41 -9.44
N TYR A 112 -4.39 2.22 -10.10
CA TYR A 112 -4.85 3.43 -10.74
C TYR A 112 -5.37 3.10 -12.15
N LYS A 113 -6.68 3.22 -12.34
CA LYS A 113 -7.34 2.92 -13.61
C LYS A 113 -7.83 4.19 -14.30
N PRO A 114 -7.92 4.19 -15.63
CA PRO A 114 -8.57 5.28 -16.36
C PRO A 114 -10.00 5.51 -15.86
N MET A 115 -10.42 6.77 -15.81
CA MET A 115 -11.73 7.14 -15.29
C MET A 115 -12.39 8.21 -16.15
N ALA A 116 -13.72 8.11 -16.30
CA ALA A 116 -14.52 9.14 -16.93
C ALA A 116 -14.76 10.30 -15.95
N VAL A 117 -14.64 11.53 -16.43
CA VAL A 117 -14.97 12.75 -15.70
C VAL A 117 -15.90 13.60 -16.56
N GLY A 118 -17.06 13.97 -16.02
CA GLY A 118 -18.06 14.68 -16.81
C GLY A 118 -18.62 13.85 -17.98
N GLU A 119 -19.13 14.54 -18.99
CA GLU A 119 -19.72 13.89 -20.15
C GLU A 119 -18.71 13.55 -21.25
N ARG A 120 -17.62 14.31 -21.35
CA ARG A 120 -16.68 14.23 -22.48
C ARG A 120 -15.27 13.80 -22.09
N LEU A 121 -14.79 14.13 -20.90
CA LEU A 121 -13.42 13.90 -20.48
C LEU A 121 -13.19 12.46 -20.03
N TYR A 122 -11.99 11.95 -20.31
CA TYR A 122 -11.53 10.63 -19.89
C TYR A 122 -10.08 10.71 -19.42
N ILE A 123 -9.85 10.57 -18.13
CA ILE A 123 -8.50 10.59 -17.55
C ILE A 123 -7.83 9.26 -17.83
N VAL A 124 -6.65 9.32 -18.44
CA VAL A 124 -5.83 8.16 -18.76
C VAL A 124 -4.44 8.35 -18.14
N PRO A 125 -3.96 7.43 -17.33
CA PRO A 125 -2.58 7.50 -16.85
C PRO A 125 -1.60 7.36 -18.02
N GLU A 126 -0.47 8.06 -17.95
CA GLU A 126 0.52 8.10 -19.04
C GLU A 126 1.03 6.71 -19.45
N TRP A 127 1.13 5.77 -18.49
CA TRP A 127 1.55 4.38 -18.76
C TRP A 127 0.48 3.52 -19.46
N GLU A 128 -0.75 4.01 -19.57
CA GLU A 128 -1.84 3.35 -20.31
C GLU A 128 -2.24 4.13 -21.58
N ARG A 129 -1.37 4.99 -22.06
CA ARG A 129 -1.62 5.87 -23.20
C ARG A 129 -1.98 5.12 -24.50
N GLU A 130 -1.51 3.89 -24.65
CA GLU A 130 -1.78 3.05 -25.82
C GLU A 130 -3.13 2.33 -25.74
N ASN A 131 -3.80 2.38 -24.58
CA ASN A 131 -5.09 1.75 -24.41
C ASN A 131 -6.19 2.53 -25.14
N PRO A 132 -7.19 1.83 -25.72
CA PRO A 132 -8.27 2.48 -26.43
C PRO A 132 -9.12 3.34 -25.50
N VAL A 133 -9.38 4.56 -25.95
CA VAL A 133 -10.29 5.50 -25.26
C VAL A 133 -11.72 5.24 -25.73
N PRO A 134 -12.73 5.25 -24.85
CA PRO A 134 -14.12 5.08 -25.25
C PRO A 134 -14.56 6.10 -26.31
N GLU A 135 -15.37 5.67 -27.26
CA GLU A 135 -15.87 6.52 -28.35
C GLU A 135 -16.61 7.76 -27.80
N GLY A 136 -16.31 8.91 -28.35
CA GLY A 136 -16.89 10.20 -27.95
C GLY A 136 -16.24 10.84 -26.71
N LYS A 137 -15.21 10.21 -26.13
CA LYS A 137 -14.47 10.78 -25.02
C LYS A 137 -13.17 11.44 -25.48
N VAL A 138 -12.78 12.51 -24.80
CA VAL A 138 -11.52 13.21 -25.01
C VAL A 138 -10.52 12.77 -23.93
N PRO A 139 -9.41 12.16 -24.31
CA PRO A 139 -8.44 11.70 -23.34
C PRO A 139 -7.65 12.84 -22.73
N LEU A 140 -7.51 12.83 -21.42
CA LEU A 140 -6.60 13.68 -20.67
C LEU A 140 -5.53 12.77 -20.06
N TYR A 141 -4.31 12.87 -20.61
CA TYR A 141 -3.20 12.06 -20.12
C TYR A 141 -2.57 12.71 -18.91
N LEU A 142 -2.49 11.96 -17.81
CA LEU A 142 -1.89 12.41 -16.58
C LEU A 142 -0.77 11.44 -16.16
N ASN A 143 0.29 12.01 -15.64
CA ASN A 143 1.30 11.26 -14.89
C ASN A 143 1.14 11.62 -13.41
N PRO A 144 0.21 10.96 -12.70
CA PRO A 144 -0.03 11.25 -11.30
C PRO A 144 1.20 10.90 -10.48
N GLY A 145 1.70 11.85 -9.71
CA GLY A 145 2.75 11.61 -8.74
C GLY A 145 2.19 10.97 -7.47
N LEU A 146 3.09 10.59 -6.56
CA LEU A 146 2.73 9.98 -5.27
C LEU A 146 1.98 10.94 -4.31
N THR A 147 1.88 12.23 -4.63
CA THR A 147 1.44 13.24 -3.68
C THR A 147 0.07 13.84 -3.99
N PHE A 148 -0.11 14.46 -5.14
CA PHE A 148 -1.33 15.18 -5.46
C PHE A 148 -1.59 15.22 -6.97
N GLY A 149 -2.86 15.37 -7.38
CA GLY A 149 -3.19 15.51 -8.80
C GLY A 149 -3.51 14.20 -9.51
N THR A 150 -3.96 13.19 -8.80
CA THR A 150 -4.37 11.89 -9.37
C THR A 150 -5.61 11.96 -10.26
N GLY A 151 -6.31 13.10 -10.26
CA GLY A 151 -7.58 13.24 -10.97
C GLY A 151 -8.80 12.61 -10.29
N SER A 152 -8.60 11.77 -9.29
CA SER A 152 -9.68 11.10 -8.54
C SER A 152 -10.30 11.99 -7.47
N HIS A 153 -9.60 13.04 -7.02
CA HIS A 153 -10.11 13.93 -5.99
C HIS A 153 -11.28 14.78 -6.50
N SER A 154 -12.32 14.93 -5.68
CA SER A 154 -13.55 15.64 -6.04
C SER A 154 -13.30 17.07 -6.55
N SER A 155 -12.33 17.78 -5.98
CA SER A 155 -11.98 19.13 -6.43
C SER A 155 -11.43 19.16 -7.85
N THR A 156 -10.59 18.20 -8.21
CA THR A 156 -10.04 18.07 -9.57
C THR A 156 -11.16 17.71 -10.55
N GLN A 157 -12.03 16.80 -10.20
CA GLN A 157 -13.17 16.40 -11.03
C GLN A 157 -14.12 17.57 -11.27
N LEU A 158 -14.45 18.35 -10.23
CA LEU A 158 -15.30 19.55 -10.36
C LEU A 158 -14.65 20.61 -11.27
N CYS A 159 -13.35 20.82 -11.15
CA CYS A 159 -12.66 21.74 -12.06
C CYS A 159 -12.69 21.25 -13.52
N LEU A 160 -12.48 19.95 -13.75
CA LEU A 160 -12.52 19.36 -15.09
C LEU A 160 -13.93 19.43 -15.69
N MET A 161 -14.97 19.13 -14.89
CA MET A 161 -16.37 19.26 -15.31
C MET A 161 -16.75 20.72 -15.63
N GLY A 162 -16.15 21.67 -14.92
CA GLY A 162 -16.35 23.10 -15.20
C GLY A 162 -15.65 23.60 -16.46
N LEU A 163 -14.76 22.82 -17.04
CA LEU A 163 -14.07 23.13 -18.30
C LEU A 163 -14.78 22.52 -19.52
N GLU A 164 -15.71 21.64 -19.35
CA GLU A 164 -16.56 21.08 -20.42
C GLU A 164 -17.62 22.09 -20.87
#